data_5024646deb20c55adfa0749e8ecbf58d
#
_entry.id   5024646deb20c55adfa0749e8ecbf58d
#
_cell.length_a   1.000
_cell.length_b   1.000
_cell.length_c   1.000
_cell.angle_alpha   90.00
_cell.angle_beta   90.00
_cell.angle_gamma   90.00
#
_symmetry.space_group_name_H-M   'P 1'
#
loop_
_entity.id
_entity.type
_entity.pdbx_description
1 polymer ?
#
loop_
_entity_poly.entity_id
_entity_poly.type
_entity_poly.pdbx_seq_one_letter_code
_entity_poly.pdbx_strand_id
1 'polypeptide(L)'
;MLKVHSDRSLYFEQQYINTKKYIVSFVDEAYKLNPGMEVLEIGCGEGGVLKAFIDAGMTGVGVDLHTYKFDLAVQFLDEYIKDGRITLINKDIYSPELQKQFNERFDLIILKDTLEHIFDQEKLIGYLRGFLKDNGMMFLAFPPWNMPFGGHQQMCSSKFLSYMPYYHLLPTSLYKILLKAFKEDKQLIEELLDIKQTQISLQRYKRIVKEKGFRTVREQLYFIIPNYEIKFNMKPRRLNKFIGTIPYLRDFVTTTIYSLIQKQKVTNT
;
A
#
# COMPACT_ATOMS: atom_id res chain seq x y z
N MET A 1 -0.21 21.40 -3.78
CA MET A 1 0.67 20.26 -3.52
C MET A 1 1.27 20.41 -2.12
N LEU A 2 1.12 19.43 -1.24
CA LEU A 2 1.75 19.47 0.07
C LEU A 2 3.27 19.41 -0.13
N LYS A 3 4.05 20.32 0.52
CA LYS A 3 5.52 20.36 0.43
C LYS A 3 6.21 19.01 0.62
N VAL A 4 5.57 18.10 1.33
CA VAL A 4 6.03 16.72 1.61
C VAL A 4 6.19 15.86 0.35
N HIS A 5 5.38 16.08 -0.70
CA HIS A 5 5.50 15.30 -1.93
C HIS A 5 6.56 15.84 -2.90
N SER A 6 7.06 17.06 -2.66
CA SER A 6 8.17 17.64 -3.44
C SER A 6 9.55 17.33 -2.83
N ASP A 7 9.61 17.06 -1.52
CA ASP A 7 10.83 16.64 -0.82
C ASP A 7 10.84 15.13 -0.61
N ARG A 8 11.53 14.43 -1.49
CA ARG A 8 11.58 12.96 -1.51
C ARG A 8 12.34 12.35 -0.33
N SER A 9 13.34 13.06 0.19
CA SER A 9 14.05 12.64 1.40
C SER A 9 13.13 12.68 2.63
N LEU A 10 12.38 13.76 2.77
CA LEU A 10 11.37 13.88 3.84
C LEU A 10 10.27 12.81 3.70
N TYR A 11 9.85 12.49 2.48
CA TYR A 11 8.87 11.44 2.25
C TYR A 11 9.39 10.06 2.65
N PHE A 12 10.62 9.73 2.25
CA PHE A 12 11.31 8.50 2.66
C PHE A 12 11.37 8.37 4.19
N GLU A 13 11.82 9.41 4.90
CA GLU A 13 11.89 9.41 6.36
C GLU A 13 10.51 9.24 7.02
N GLN A 14 9.49 9.87 6.48
CA GLN A 14 8.12 9.71 6.99
C GLN A 14 7.59 8.29 6.81
N GLN A 15 7.86 7.66 5.67
CA GLN A 15 7.50 6.26 5.42
C GLN A 15 8.25 5.33 6.38
N TYR A 16 9.54 5.56 6.57
CA TYR A 16 10.36 4.81 7.53
C TYR A 16 9.83 4.91 8.96
N ILE A 17 9.66 6.13 9.48
CA ILE A 17 9.20 6.36 10.86
C ILE A 17 7.80 5.78 11.08
N ASN A 18 6.88 5.99 10.13
CA ASN A 18 5.53 5.45 10.21
C ASN A 18 5.53 3.91 10.24
N THR A 19 6.33 3.31 9.37
CA THR A 19 6.42 1.84 9.27
C THR A 19 7.03 1.26 10.53
N LYS A 20 8.15 1.80 10.99
CA LYS A 20 8.83 1.36 12.22
C LYS A 20 7.92 1.45 13.44
N LYS A 21 7.19 2.55 13.58
CA LYS A 21 6.33 2.81 14.75
C LYS A 21 5.04 1.98 14.74
N TYR A 22 4.41 1.82 13.58
CA TYR A 22 3.04 1.28 13.52
C TYR A 22 2.92 -0.03 12.77
N ILE A 23 3.61 -0.20 11.63
CA ILE A 23 3.41 -1.37 10.77
C ILE A 23 4.22 -2.55 11.27
N VAL A 24 5.50 -2.35 11.61
CA VAL A 24 6.34 -3.42 12.17
C VAL A 24 5.68 -3.99 13.42
N SER A 25 5.25 -3.15 14.37
CA SER A 25 4.54 -3.60 15.57
C SER A 25 3.23 -4.31 15.26
N PHE A 26 2.45 -3.79 14.28
CA PHE A 26 1.19 -4.42 13.87
C PHE A 26 1.42 -5.83 13.33
N VAL A 27 2.46 -6.03 12.53
CA VAL A 27 2.81 -7.35 11.99
C VAL A 27 3.36 -8.25 13.09
N ASP A 28 4.34 -7.77 13.88
CA ASP A 28 5.05 -8.56 14.91
C ASP A 28 4.12 -9.09 16.01
N GLU A 29 3.06 -8.37 16.36
CA GLU A 29 2.07 -8.84 17.35
C GLU A 29 1.26 -10.06 16.89
N ALA A 30 1.11 -10.29 15.58
CA ALA A 30 0.34 -11.40 15.02
C ALA A 30 1.19 -12.43 14.26
N TYR A 31 2.35 -12.01 13.81
CA TYR A 31 3.34 -12.84 13.12
C TYR A 31 4.72 -12.41 13.57
N LYS A 32 5.27 -13.17 14.53
CA LYS A 32 6.54 -12.81 15.16
C LYS A 32 7.64 -12.69 14.13
N LEU A 33 8.18 -11.49 14.02
CA LEU A 33 9.31 -11.20 13.13
C LEU A 33 10.61 -11.70 13.77
N ASN A 34 11.41 -12.42 13.00
CA ASN A 34 12.68 -12.97 13.47
C ASN A 34 13.82 -12.60 12.52
N PRO A 35 15.04 -12.42 13.03
CA PRO A 35 16.21 -12.25 12.17
C PRO A 35 16.34 -13.41 11.18
N GLY A 36 16.72 -13.08 9.94
CA GLY A 36 16.85 -14.04 8.85
C GLY A 36 15.56 -14.30 8.06
N MET A 37 14.42 -13.77 8.47
CA MET A 37 13.24 -13.72 7.60
C MET A 37 13.49 -12.83 6.38
N GLU A 38 12.85 -13.17 5.26
CA GLU A 38 12.97 -12.41 4.02
C GLU A 38 11.65 -11.73 3.66
N VAL A 39 11.71 -10.41 3.43
CA VAL A 39 10.56 -9.59 3.06
C VAL A 39 10.62 -9.16 1.59
N LEU A 40 9.47 -9.16 0.92
CA LEU A 40 9.28 -8.58 -0.41
C LEU A 40 8.35 -7.37 -0.31
N GLU A 41 8.78 -6.21 -0.77
CA GLU A 41 7.90 -5.04 -0.94
C GLU A 41 7.60 -4.81 -2.42
N ILE A 42 6.31 -4.76 -2.77
CA ILE A 42 5.82 -4.44 -4.11
C ILE A 42 5.41 -2.97 -4.16
N GLY A 43 5.97 -2.23 -5.14
CA GLY A 43 5.82 -0.78 -5.21
C GLY A 43 6.62 -0.10 -4.09
N CYS A 44 7.89 -0.47 -3.93
CA CYS A 44 8.71 -0.02 -2.80
C CYS A 44 9.05 1.49 -2.84
N GLY A 45 8.81 2.16 -3.97
CA GLY A 45 9.09 3.59 -4.12
C GLY A 45 10.51 3.93 -3.73
N GLU A 46 10.67 4.88 -2.81
CA GLU A 46 11.98 5.31 -2.27
C GLU A 46 12.56 4.34 -1.21
N GLY A 47 11.83 3.27 -0.82
CA GLY A 47 12.32 2.19 0.04
C GLY A 47 12.22 2.43 1.55
N GLY A 48 11.53 3.50 2.00
CA GLY A 48 11.41 3.81 3.44
C GLY A 48 10.66 2.75 4.24
N VAL A 49 9.69 2.07 3.63
CA VAL A 49 8.96 0.96 4.28
C VAL A 49 9.86 -0.25 4.39
N LEU A 50 10.53 -0.64 3.31
CA LEU A 50 11.46 -1.78 3.30
C LEU A 50 12.55 -1.61 4.37
N LYS A 51 13.19 -0.43 4.43
CA LYS A 51 14.20 -0.10 5.43
C LYS A 51 13.76 -0.43 6.86
N ALA A 52 12.51 -0.13 7.23
CA ALA A 52 12.03 -0.36 8.58
C ALA A 52 11.98 -1.86 8.97
N PHE A 53 11.71 -2.75 8.03
CA PHE A 53 11.76 -4.20 8.25
C PHE A 53 13.19 -4.73 8.27
N ILE A 54 14.09 -4.15 7.47
CA ILE A 54 15.52 -4.52 7.51
C ILE A 54 16.15 -4.11 8.84
N ASP A 55 15.80 -2.94 9.37
CA ASP A 55 16.24 -2.50 10.70
C ASP A 55 15.63 -3.35 11.85
N ALA A 56 14.56 -4.07 11.58
CA ALA A 56 14.00 -5.07 12.49
C ALA A 56 14.72 -6.45 12.40
N GLY A 57 15.81 -6.56 11.60
CA GLY A 57 16.64 -7.75 11.51
C GLY A 57 16.36 -8.66 10.32
N MET A 58 15.49 -8.27 9.40
CA MET A 58 15.16 -9.03 8.18
C MET A 58 16.14 -8.71 7.04
N THR A 59 16.11 -9.54 6.00
CA THR A 59 16.63 -9.19 4.67
C THR A 59 15.46 -8.92 3.72
N GLY A 60 15.68 -8.21 2.62
CA GLY A 60 14.55 -7.85 1.78
C GLY A 60 14.83 -7.58 0.31
N VAL A 61 13.75 -7.69 -0.44
CA VAL A 61 13.70 -7.35 -1.86
C VAL A 61 12.65 -6.26 -2.06
N GLY A 62 13.02 -5.18 -2.74
CA GLY A 62 12.10 -4.13 -3.18
C GLY A 62 11.91 -4.17 -4.69
N VAL A 63 10.67 -4.17 -5.16
CA VAL A 63 10.33 -4.14 -6.59
C VAL A 63 9.51 -2.89 -6.87
N ASP A 64 9.94 -2.09 -7.85
CA ASP A 64 9.18 -0.93 -8.34
C ASP A 64 9.37 -0.74 -9.84
N LEU A 65 8.32 -0.30 -10.53
CA LEU A 65 8.35 0.03 -11.97
C LEU A 65 8.81 1.45 -12.24
N HIS A 66 8.66 2.34 -11.26
CA HIS A 66 8.89 3.76 -11.42
C HIS A 66 10.38 4.09 -11.28
N THR A 67 11.11 4.16 -12.41
CA THR A 67 12.56 4.34 -12.45
C THR A 67 13.08 5.48 -11.57
N TYR A 68 12.45 6.66 -11.59
CA TYR A 68 12.90 7.80 -10.78
C TYR A 68 12.85 7.51 -9.26
N LYS A 69 11.77 6.85 -8.76
CA LYS A 69 11.67 6.47 -7.36
C LYS A 69 12.66 5.38 -7.01
N PHE A 70 12.85 4.43 -7.91
CA PHE A 70 13.84 3.36 -7.81
C PHE A 70 15.27 3.91 -7.67
N ASP A 71 15.65 4.89 -8.50
CA ASP A 71 16.97 5.53 -8.43
C ASP A 71 17.20 6.22 -7.08
N LEU A 72 16.16 6.85 -6.53
CA LEU A 72 16.20 7.41 -5.17
C LEU A 72 16.35 6.32 -4.10
N ALA A 73 15.62 5.19 -4.24
CA ALA A 73 15.76 4.06 -3.31
C ALA A 73 17.19 3.52 -3.31
N VAL A 74 17.83 3.39 -4.48
CA VAL A 74 19.25 2.97 -4.58
C VAL A 74 20.15 3.93 -3.81
N GLN A 75 19.92 5.25 -3.90
CA GLN A 75 20.71 6.24 -3.16
C GLN A 75 20.47 6.18 -1.64
N PHE A 76 19.21 6.11 -1.21
CA PHE A 76 18.85 6.13 0.21
C PHE A 76 19.21 4.82 0.93
N LEU A 77 19.29 3.72 0.21
CA LEU A 77 19.56 2.39 0.76
C LEU A 77 20.94 1.83 0.41
N ASP A 78 21.84 2.67 -0.10
CA ASP A 78 23.17 2.28 -0.60
C ASP A 78 23.96 1.40 0.38
N GLU A 79 23.99 1.77 1.67
CA GLU A 79 24.68 0.98 2.70
C GLU A 79 24.05 -0.42 2.87
N TYR A 80 22.73 -0.52 2.87
CA TYR A 80 21.99 -1.78 3.02
C TYR A 80 22.17 -2.69 1.80
N ILE A 81 22.30 -2.10 0.61
CA ILE A 81 22.58 -2.82 -0.65
C ILE A 81 24.00 -3.37 -0.63
N LYS A 82 24.99 -2.55 -0.24
CA LYS A 82 26.40 -2.95 -0.14
C LYS A 82 26.62 -4.06 0.89
N ASP A 83 25.88 -4.01 2.00
CA ASP A 83 25.88 -5.06 3.03
C ASP A 83 25.13 -6.34 2.62
N GLY A 84 24.49 -6.36 1.45
CA GLY A 84 23.72 -7.50 0.97
C GLY A 84 22.39 -7.74 1.69
N ARG A 85 21.92 -6.76 2.49
CA ARG A 85 20.64 -6.89 3.23
C ARG A 85 19.43 -6.51 2.39
N ILE A 86 19.61 -5.70 1.35
CA ILE A 86 18.56 -5.29 0.42
C ILE A 86 18.98 -5.58 -1.02
N THR A 87 18.03 -6.10 -1.79
CA THR A 87 18.10 -6.17 -3.26
C THR A 87 16.96 -5.31 -3.83
N LEU A 88 17.27 -4.37 -4.72
CA LEU A 88 16.30 -3.58 -5.44
C LEU A 88 16.18 -4.03 -6.89
N ILE A 89 14.97 -4.10 -7.43
CA ILE A 89 14.67 -4.58 -8.78
C ILE A 89 13.71 -3.62 -9.48
N ASN A 90 14.15 -3.00 -10.58
CA ASN A 90 13.29 -2.17 -11.42
C ASN A 90 12.75 -2.99 -12.58
N LYS A 91 11.76 -3.82 -12.32
CA LYS A 91 11.10 -4.70 -13.30
C LYS A 91 9.62 -4.87 -12.97
N ASP A 92 8.85 -5.30 -13.98
CA ASP A 92 7.49 -5.77 -13.75
C ASP A 92 7.51 -7.04 -12.89
N ILE A 93 6.70 -7.06 -11.83
CA ILE A 93 6.56 -8.22 -10.94
C ILE A 93 6.07 -9.46 -11.67
N TYR A 94 5.39 -9.30 -12.79
CA TYR A 94 4.92 -10.40 -13.63
C TYR A 94 5.98 -10.97 -14.58
N SER A 95 7.22 -10.47 -14.55
CA SER A 95 8.27 -11.01 -15.40
C SER A 95 8.55 -12.50 -15.09
N PRO A 96 8.75 -13.36 -16.11
CA PRO A 96 8.97 -14.79 -15.91
C PRO A 96 10.21 -15.11 -15.06
N GLU A 97 11.22 -14.23 -15.13
CA GLU A 97 12.44 -14.36 -14.32
C GLU A 97 12.13 -14.23 -12.83
N LEU A 98 11.36 -13.20 -12.44
CA LEU A 98 10.98 -12.97 -11.04
C LEU A 98 10.02 -14.05 -10.55
N GLN A 99 9.14 -14.55 -11.40
CA GLN A 99 8.27 -15.66 -11.03
C GLN A 99 9.07 -16.89 -10.59
N LYS A 100 10.10 -17.25 -11.34
CA LYS A 100 10.97 -18.39 -11.00
C LYS A 100 11.82 -18.12 -9.76
N GLN A 101 12.36 -16.90 -9.64
CA GLN A 101 13.25 -16.49 -8.55
C GLN A 101 12.51 -16.39 -7.21
N PHE A 102 11.22 -16.00 -7.22
CA PHE A 102 10.44 -15.65 -6.04
C PHE A 102 9.52 -16.77 -5.56
N ASN A 103 9.43 -17.88 -6.29
CA ASN A 103 8.55 -18.98 -5.92
C ASN A 103 8.84 -19.48 -4.49
N GLU A 104 7.83 -19.43 -3.61
CA GLU A 104 7.87 -19.88 -2.20
C GLU A 104 9.06 -19.34 -1.38
N ARG A 105 9.47 -18.11 -1.67
CA ARG A 105 10.71 -17.54 -1.12
C ARG A 105 10.48 -16.69 0.14
N PHE A 106 9.40 -15.92 0.20
CA PHE A 106 9.25 -14.87 1.19
C PHE A 106 8.45 -15.26 2.42
N ASP A 107 8.92 -14.82 3.58
CA ASP A 107 8.19 -14.92 4.85
C ASP A 107 7.11 -13.86 4.95
N LEU A 108 7.36 -12.66 4.40
CA LEU A 108 6.43 -11.54 4.41
C LEU A 108 6.42 -10.85 3.04
N ILE A 109 5.23 -10.57 2.51
CA ILE A 109 5.05 -9.66 1.36
C ILE A 109 4.33 -8.41 1.83
N ILE A 110 4.75 -7.24 1.36
CA ILE A 110 4.19 -5.94 1.74
C ILE A 110 3.66 -5.24 0.51
N LEU A 111 2.40 -4.79 0.59
CA LEU A 111 1.78 -3.84 -0.34
C LEU A 111 1.24 -2.67 0.48
N LYS A 112 1.97 -1.56 0.51
CA LYS A 112 1.55 -0.36 1.22
C LYS A 112 1.35 0.79 0.26
N ASP A 113 0.14 1.34 0.23
CA ASP A 113 -0.28 2.41 -0.69
C ASP A 113 0.02 2.04 -2.16
N THR A 114 -0.24 0.78 -2.53
CA THR A 114 0.07 0.19 -3.85
C THR A 114 -1.18 -0.42 -4.49
N LEU A 115 -2.00 -1.14 -3.70
CA LEU A 115 -3.12 -1.92 -4.22
C LEU A 115 -4.19 -1.06 -4.90
N GLU A 116 -4.39 0.17 -4.44
CA GLU A 116 -5.31 1.15 -5.01
C GLU A 116 -4.92 1.66 -6.40
N HIS A 117 -3.67 1.42 -6.82
CA HIS A 117 -3.16 1.77 -8.16
C HIS A 117 -3.20 0.60 -9.14
N ILE A 118 -3.56 -0.61 -8.70
CA ILE A 118 -3.56 -1.82 -9.52
C ILE A 118 -4.93 -2.08 -10.12
N PHE A 119 -5.01 -2.19 -11.44
CA PHE A 119 -6.27 -2.46 -12.14
C PHE A 119 -6.83 -3.86 -11.83
N ASP A 120 -5.98 -4.89 -11.86
CA ASP A 120 -6.36 -6.27 -11.57
C ASP A 120 -5.79 -6.72 -10.22
N GLN A 121 -6.42 -6.23 -9.15
CA GLN A 121 -6.03 -6.59 -7.78
C GLN A 121 -6.19 -8.09 -7.50
N GLU A 122 -7.17 -8.73 -8.13
CA GLU A 122 -7.43 -10.17 -7.97
C GLU A 122 -6.30 -11.00 -8.54
N LYS A 123 -5.81 -10.64 -9.74
CA LYS A 123 -4.65 -11.27 -10.37
C LYS A 123 -3.40 -11.07 -9.52
N LEU A 124 -3.13 -9.83 -9.08
CA LEU A 124 -1.93 -9.54 -8.29
C LEU A 124 -1.91 -10.35 -6.98
N ILE A 125 -2.96 -10.30 -6.17
CA ILE A 125 -3.01 -11.01 -4.89
C ILE A 125 -2.89 -12.53 -5.10
N GLY A 126 -3.55 -13.08 -6.12
CA GLY A 126 -3.43 -14.49 -6.48
C GLY A 126 -2.03 -14.88 -6.94
N TYR A 127 -1.37 -14.02 -7.71
CA TYR A 127 -0.01 -14.24 -8.20
C TYR A 127 1.02 -14.21 -7.07
N LEU A 128 0.94 -13.21 -6.20
CA LEU A 128 1.84 -13.06 -5.06
C LEU A 128 1.70 -14.20 -4.03
N ARG A 129 0.57 -14.91 -4.02
CA ARG A 129 0.40 -16.10 -3.19
C ARG A 129 1.47 -17.16 -3.46
N GLY A 130 1.91 -17.31 -4.70
CA GLY A 130 2.97 -18.25 -5.09
C GLY A 130 4.36 -17.85 -4.58
N PHE A 131 4.56 -16.61 -4.18
CA PHE A 131 5.84 -16.13 -3.67
C PHE A 131 6.01 -16.34 -2.16
N LEU A 132 4.90 -16.57 -1.45
CA LEU A 132 4.92 -16.81 -0.02
C LEU A 132 5.32 -18.24 0.30
N LYS A 133 6.21 -18.40 1.27
CA LYS A 133 6.43 -19.67 1.98
C LYS A 133 5.10 -20.21 2.56
N ASP A 134 5.08 -21.45 2.97
CA ASP A 134 3.85 -22.09 3.51
C ASP A 134 3.22 -21.36 4.71
N ASN A 135 4.04 -20.82 5.59
CA ASN A 135 3.59 -20.03 6.74
C ASN A 135 3.75 -18.53 6.53
N GLY A 136 4.11 -18.12 5.32
CA GLY A 136 4.32 -16.71 4.97
C GLY A 136 3.03 -15.90 5.03
N MET A 137 3.18 -14.61 5.24
CA MET A 137 2.08 -13.66 5.35
C MET A 137 2.20 -12.52 4.35
N MET A 138 1.07 -11.91 4.05
CA MET A 138 1.02 -10.69 3.25
C MET A 138 0.39 -9.58 4.08
N PHE A 139 1.09 -8.46 4.20
CA PHE A 139 0.59 -7.23 4.79
C PHE A 139 0.12 -6.29 3.68
N LEU A 140 -1.10 -5.79 3.82
CA LEU A 140 -1.69 -4.83 2.89
C LEU A 140 -2.17 -3.60 3.67
N ALA A 141 -1.85 -2.43 3.14
CA ALA A 141 -2.37 -1.16 3.63
C ALA A 141 -2.74 -0.26 2.46
N PHE A 142 -3.99 0.19 2.42
CA PHE A 142 -4.50 1.05 1.35
C PHE A 142 -5.70 1.88 1.82
N PRO A 143 -5.94 3.07 1.23
CA PRO A 143 -7.17 3.83 1.43
C PRO A 143 -8.31 3.19 0.62
N PRO A 144 -9.48 2.90 1.22
CA PRO A 144 -10.65 2.44 0.46
C PRO A 144 -11.13 3.51 -0.52
N TRP A 145 -11.58 3.10 -1.70
CA TRP A 145 -12.08 4.03 -2.74
C TRP A 145 -13.15 5.01 -2.24
N ASN A 146 -14.09 4.55 -1.41
CA ASN A 146 -15.21 5.35 -0.96
C ASN A 146 -14.89 6.35 0.16
N MET A 147 -13.65 6.38 0.68
CA MET A 147 -13.27 7.35 1.71
C MET A 147 -13.23 8.78 1.15
N PRO A 148 -13.24 9.83 2.03
CA PRO A 148 -13.37 11.23 1.56
C PRO A 148 -12.42 11.65 0.44
N PHE A 149 -11.22 11.10 0.44
CA PHE A 149 -10.14 11.41 -0.51
C PHE A 149 -9.61 10.17 -1.24
N GLY A 150 -10.44 9.14 -1.41
CA GLY A 150 -10.06 7.87 -2.04
C GLY A 150 -9.66 7.99 -3.52
N GLY A 151 -10.05 9.07 -4.17
CA GLY A 151 -9.63 9.40 -5.53
C GLY A 151 -8.34 10.22 -5.64
N HIS A 152 -7.55 10.33 -4.58
CA HIS A 152 -6.28 11.08 -4.52
C HIS A 152 -6.38 12.55 -4.93
N GLN A 153 -7.55 13.14 -4.82
CA GLN A 153 -7.81 14.53 -5.20
C GLN A 153 -6.99 15.57 -4.45
N GLN A 154 -6.31 15.20 -3.34
CA GLN A 154 -5.34 16.07 -2.66
C GLN A 154 -4.14 16.43 -3.56
N MET A 155 -3.94 15.70 -4.67
CA MET A 155 -2.91 15.99 -5.68
C MET A 155 -3.29 17.17 -6.57
N CYS A 156 -4.55 17.60 -6.60
CA CYS A 156 -5.00 18.73 -7.39
C CYS A 156 -4.25 20.02 -7.04
N SER A 157 -3.94 20.81 -8.06
CA SER A 157 -3.30 22.13 -7.92
C SER A 157 -4.26 23.15 -7.31
N SER A 158 -5.55 23.03 -7.65
CA SER A 158 -6.62 23.83 -7.05
C SER A 158 -6.80 23.49 -5.58
N LYS A 159 -6.58 24.48 -4.69
CA LYS A 159 -6.85 24.31 -3.25
C LYS A 159 -8.29 23.89 -2.97
N PHE A 160 -9.27 24.41 -3.72
CA PHE A 160 -10.66 24.04 -3.56
C PHE A 160 -10.87 22.55 -3.81
N LEU A 161 -10.39 22.02 -4.94
CA LEU A 161 -10.52 20.61 -5.28
C LEU A 161 -9.71 19.73 -4.32
N SER A 162 -8.52 20.15 -3.92
CA SER A 162 -7.66 19.35 -3.03
C SER A 162 -8.24 19.15 -1.62
N TYR A 163 -9.13 20.04 -1.17
CA TYR A 163 -9.82 19.94 0.12
C TYR A 163 -11.27 19.46 0.03
N MET A 164 -11.86 19.39 -1.18
CA MET A 164 -13.25 18.96 -1.36
C MET A 164 -13.34 17.42 -1.28
N PRO A 165 -14.06 16.84 -0.31
CA PRO A 165 -14.18 15.40 -0.18
C PRO A 165 -15.20 14.82 -1.18
N TYR A 166 -15.11 13.54 -1.48
CA TYR A 166 -16.09 12.69 -2.17
C TYR A 166 -16.40 13.03 -3.65
N TYR A 167 -15.93 14.12 -4.23
CA TYR A 167 -16.28 14.46 -5.62
C TYR A 167 -15.72 13.48 -6.65
N HIS A 168 -14.72 12.67 -6.29
CA HIS A 168 -14.24 11.55 -7.11
C HIS A 168 -15.33 10.48 -7.32
N LEU A 169 -16.37 10.44 -6.48
CA LEU A 169 -17.51 9.53 -6.62
C LEU A 169 -18.48 9.96 -7.74
N LEU A 170 -18.40 11.19 -8.24
CA LEU A 170 -19.19 11.65 -9.38
C LEU A 170 -19.02 10.72 -10.59
N PRO A 171 -20.04 10.61 -11.48
CA PRO A 171 -19.87 9.95 -12.77
C PRO A 171 -18.61 10.45 -13.50
N THR A 172 -17.92 9.58 -14.23
CA THR A 172 -16.60 9.88 -14.83
C THR A 172 -16.63 11.11 -15.73
N SER A 173 -17.72 11.33 -16.48
CA SER A 173 -17.89 12.50 -17.31
C SER A 173 -17.93 13.80 -16.51
N LEU A 174 -18.73 13.84 -15.44
CA LEU A 174 -18.84 15.02 -14.55
C LEU A 174 -17.53 15.27 -13.79
N TYR A 175 -16.88 14.21 -13.29
CA TYR A 175 -15.59 14.30 -12.64
C TYR A 175 -14.54 14.92 -13.57
N LYS A 176 -14.45 14.44 -14.82
CA LYS A 176 -13.52 14.96 -15.82
C LYS A 176 -13.83 16.43 -16.20
N ILE A 177 -15.11 16.80 -16.33
CA ILE A 177 -15.53 18.18 -16.60
C ILE A 177 -15.09 19.09 -15.45
N LEU A 178 -15.32 18.66 -14.19
CA LEU A 178 -14.93 19.44 -13.01
C LEU A 178 -13.42 19.68 -12.96
N LEU A 179 -12.59 18.65 -13.13
CA LEU A 179 -11.13 18.77 -13.16
C LEU A 179 -10.65 19.74 -14.24
N LYS A 180 -11.24 19.67 -15.46
CA LYS A 180 -10.92 20.59 -16.57
C LYS A 180 -11.36 22.02 -16.29
N ALA A 181 -12.53 22.23 -15.69
CA ALA A 181 -13.04 23.56 -15.33
C ALA A 181 -12.12 24.30 -14.34
N PHE A 182 -11.48 23.54 -13.43
CA PHE A 182 -10.47 24.07 -12.51
C PHE A 182 -9.05 24.10 -13.09
N LYS A 183 -8.90 23.82 -14.40
CA LYS A 183 -7.63 23.88 -15.15
C LYS A 183 -6.52 22.99 -14.55
N GLU A 184 -6.91 21.82 -14.04
CA GLU A 184 -5.93 20.82 -13.62
C GLU A 184 -5.11 20.32 -14.82
N ASP A 185 -3.85 19.96 -14.57
CA ASP A 185 -2.95 19.45 -15.59
C ASP A 185 -3.48 18.17 -16.25
N LYS A 186 -3.21 17.99 -17.54
CA LYS A 186 -3.71 16.85 -18.31
C LYS A 186 -3.19 15.51 -17.76
N GLN A 187 -1.92 15.45 -17.39
CA GLN A 187 -1.30 14.24 -16.85
C GLN A 187 -1.93 13.88 -15.51
N LEU A 188 -2.14 14.87 -14.63
CA LEU A 188 -2.83 14.67 -13.37
C LEU A 188 -4.27 14.17 -13.57
N ILE A 189 -5.01 14.73 -14.54
CA ILE A 189 -6.37 14.26 -14.85
C ILE A 189 -6.37 12.80 -15.28
N GLU A 190 -5.43 12.38 -16.12
CA GLU A 190 -5.28 10.98 -16.55
C GLU A 190 -4.98 10.08 -15.35
N GLU A 191 -4.03 10.44 -14.49
CA GLU A 191 -3.69 9.70 -13.27
C GLU A 191 -4.89 9.54 -12.32
N LEU A 192 -5.65 10.62 -12.08
CA LEU A 192 -6.84 10.57 -11.23
C LEU A 192 -7.97 9.72 -11.85
N LEU A 193 -8.07 9.67 -13.20
CA LEU A 193 -9.03 8.81 -13.89
C LEU A 193 -8.61 7.34 -13.85
N ASP A 194 -7.32 7.04 -13.88
CA ASP A 194 -6.80 5.68 -13.72
C ASP A 194 -7.09 5.16 -12.32
N ILE A 195 -6.80 5.93 -11.28
CA ILE A 195 -7.17 5.59 -9.88
C ILE A 195 -8.68 5.36 -9.77
N LYS A 196 -9.50 6.16 -10.47
CA LYS A 196 -10.95 5.97 -10.50
C LYS A 196 -11.39 4.63 -11.14
N GLN A 197 -10.58 4.01 -11.98
CA GLN A 197 -10.91 2.71 -12.59
C GLN A 197 -10.62 1.53 -11.64
N THR A 198 -9.68 1.67 -10.72
CA THR A 198 -9.26 0.59 -9.79
C THR A 198 -10.30 0.31 -8.70
N GLN A 199 -10.88 1.32 -8.09
CA GLN A 199 -12.00 1.31 -7.14
C GLN A 199 -11.94 0.21 -6.08
N ILE A 200 -10.82 0.06 -5.38
CA ILE A 200 -10.71 -0.93 -4.32
C ILE A 200 -11.52 -0.54 -3.08
N SER A 201 -12.62 -1.25 -2.83
CA SER A 201 -13.42 -1.13 -1.61
C SER A 201 -13.03 -2.21 -0.60
N LEU A 202 -13.38 -2.01 0.69
CA LEU A 202 -13.16 -3.05 1.71
C LEU A 202 -13.94 -4.33 1.40
N GLN A 203 -15.13 -4.23 0.79
CA GLN A 203 -15.91 -5.40 0.39
C GLN A 203 -15.23 -6.17 -0.74
N ARG A 204 -14.78 -5.46 -1.79
CA ARG A 204 -14.04 -6.07 -2.91
C ARG A 204 -12.76 -6.74 -2.39
N TYR A 205 -12.01 -6.05 -1.56
CA TYR A 205 -10.80 -6.60 -0.95
C TYR A 205 -11.07 -7.90 -0.16
N LYS A 206 -12.06 -7.90 0.73
CA LYS A 206 -12.41 -9.10 1.52
C LYS A 206 -12.85 -10.27 0.66
N ARG A 207 -13.57 -10.01 -0.42
CA ARG A 207 -13.94 -11.03 -1.41
C ARG A 207 -12.67 -11.61 -2.06
N ILE A 208 -11.76 -10.76 -2.55
CA ILE A 208 -10.50 -11.18 -3.18
C ILE A 208 -9.68 -12.05 -2.22
N VAL A 209 -9.49 -11.62 -0.98
CA VAL A 209 -8.76 -12.38 0.05
C VAL A 209 -9.31 -13.79 0.19
N LYS A 210 -10.65 -13.92 0.28
CA LYS A 210 -11.33 -15.21 0.41
C LYS A 210 -11.16 -16.07 -0.86
N GLU A 211 -11.43 -15.49 -2.04
CA GLU A 211 -11.40 -16.20 -3.33
C GLU A 211 -10.00 -16.65 -3.73
N LYS A 212 -8.95 -15.89 -3.33
CA LYS A 212 -7.55 -16.27 -3.58
C LYS A 212 -6.96 -17.20 -2.52
N GLY A 213 -7.79 -17.77 -1.64
CA GLY A 213 -7.37 -18.76 -0.67
C GLY A 213 -6.51 -18.20 0.46
N PHE A 214 -6.81 -16.98 0.90
CA PHE A 214 -6.24 -16.40 2.10
C PHE A 214 -7.25 -16.35 3.24
N ARG A 215 -6.74 -16.33 4.48
CA ARG A 215 -7.48 -15.94 5.67
C ARG A 215 -6.93 -14.67 6.27
N THR A 216 -7.78 -13.82 6.79
CA THR A 216 -7.34 -12.65 7.55
C THR A 216 -6.89 -13.09 8.95
N VAL A 217 -5.64 -12.79 9.28
CA VAL A 217 -5.04 -13.05 10.60
C VAL A 217 -5.27 -11.88 11.53
N ARG A 218 -5.06 -10.65 11.00
CA ARG A 218 -5.30 -9.42 11.75
C ARG A 218 -5.79 -8.33 10.82
N GLU A 219 -6.74 -7.54 11.28
CA GLU A 219 -7.28 -6.39 10.55
C GLU A 219 -7.49 -5.20 11.50
N GLN A 220 -7.14 -4.01 11.04
CA GLN A 220 -7.42 -2.77 11.74
C GLN A 220 -7.86 -1.69 10.75
N LEU A 221 -9.05 -1.16 10.97
CA LEU A 221 -9.55 0.01 10.24
C LEU A 221 -9.21 1.27 11.02
N TYR A 222 -8.77 2.32 10.32
CA TYR A 222 -8.44 3.61 10.91
C TYR A 222 -9.39 4.70 10.44
N PHE A 223 -9.89 5.49 11.39
CA PHE A 223 -10.56 6.75 11.13
C PHE A 223 -9.55 7.89 10.90
N ILE A 224 -8.46 7.91 11.69
CA ILE A 224 -7.29 8.77 11.45
C ILE A 224 -6.11 7.84 11.24
N ILE A 225 -5.56 7.85 10.03
CA ILE A 225 -4.41 7.02 9.63
C ILE A 225 -3.16 7.35 10.47
N PRO A 226 -2.34 6.34 10.85
CA PRO A 226 -1.10 6.57 11.60
C PRO A 226 -0.14 7.57 10.97
N ASN A 227 -0.05 7.61 9.64
CA ASN A 227 0.81 8.56 8.92
C ASN A 227 0.47 10.04 9.21
N TYR A 228 -0.76 10.35 9.65
CA TYR A 228 -1.14 11.72 10.00
C TYR A 228 -0.49 12.21 11.30
N GLU A 229 -0.04 11.30 12.18
CA GLU A 229 0.77 11.72 13.31
C GLU A 229 2.13 12.27 12.87
N ILE A 230 2.76 11.61 11.89
CA ILE A 230 4.06 12.05 11.37
C ILE A 230 3.93 13.33 10.53
N LYS A 231 2.86 13.43 9.72
CA LYS A 231 2.66 14.57 8.81
C LYS A 231 2.05 15.81 9.48
N PHE A 232 1.15 15.60 10.42
CA PHE A 232 0.27 16.67 10.95
C PHE A 232 0.17 16.70 12.47
N ASN A 233 0.95 15.86 13.17
CA ASN A 233 0.88 15.69 14.64
C ASN A 233 -0.54 15.29 15.14
N MET A 234 -1.30 14.57 14.31
CA MET A 234 -2.64 14.08 14.63
C MET A 234 -2.55 12.63 15.10
N LYS A 235 -2.86 12.38 16.38
CA LYS A 235 -2.83 11.01 16.92
C LYS A 235 -3.73 10.06 16.14
N PRO A 236 -3.26 8.86 15.78
CA PRO A 236 -4.05 7.88 15.04
C PRO A 236 -5.28 7.47 15.85
N ARG A 237 -6.39 7.26 15.15
CA ARG A 237 -7.63 6.78 15.75
C ARG A 237 -8.15 5.57 14.97
N ARG A 238 -8.35 4.47 15.68
CA ARG A 238 -9.03 3.30 15.14
C ARG A 238 -10.48 3.65 14.84
N LEU A 239 -11.04 3.03 13.80
CA LEU A 239 -12.47 3.15 13.54
C LEU A 239 -13.25 2.50 14.68
N ASN A 240 -14.38 3.11 15.06
CA ASN A 240 -15.28 2.53 16.05
C ASN A 240 -15.72 1.12 15.59
N LYS A 241 -15.65 0.15 16.50
CA LYS A 241 -15.94 -1.26 16.19
C LYS A 241 -17.34 -1.45 15.62
N PHE A 242 -18.34 -0.75 16.17
CA PHE A 242 -19.72 -0.83 15.69
C PHE A 242 -19.85 -0.34 14.24
N ILE A 243 -19.28 0.83 13.92
CA ILE A 243 -19.25 1.35 12.53
C ILE A 243 -18.49 0.38 11.60
N GLY A 244 -17.39 -0.19 12.09
CA GLY A 244 -16.58 -1.16 11.35
C GLY A 244 -17.33 -2.44 10.95
N THR A 245 -18.45 -2.78 11.64
CA THR A 245 -19.27 -3.95 11.29
C THR A 245 -20.30 -3.65 10.19
N ILE A 246 -20.60 -2.37 9.92
CA ILE A 246 -21.64 -1.99 8.93
C ILE A 246 -21.00 -2.01 7.52
N PRO A 247 -21.36 -2.99 6.67
CA PRO A 247 -20.87 -3.05 5.30
C PRO A 247 -21.18 -1.76 4.53
N TYR A 248 -20.31 -1.41 3.60
CA TYR A 248 -20.36 -0.20 2.79
C TYR A 248 -20.18 1.10 3.59
N LEU A 249 -20.94 1.35 4.67
CA LEU A 249 -20.83 2.59 5.47
C LEU A 249 -19.40 2.78 6.02
N ARG A 250 -18.78 1.72 6.50
CA ARG A 250 -17.39 1.77 7.03
C ARG A 250 -16.39 2.30 6.01
N ASP A 251 -16.59 2.02 4.71
CA ASP A 251 -15.68 2.45 3.65
C ASP A 251 -15.61 3.99 3.55
N PHE A 252 -16.73 4.69 3.81
CA PHE A 252 -16.80 6.16 3.75
C PHE A 252 -16.05 6.86 4.87
N VAL A 253 -15.80 6.17 5.97
CA VAL A 253 -15.17 6.74 7.17
C VAL A 253 -13.83 6.07 7.53
N THR A 254 -13.39 5.10 6.73
CA THR A 254 -12.10 4.44 6.88
C THR A 254 -11.06 5.14 6.04
N THR A 255 -10.05 5.76 6.65
CA THR A 255 -8.97 6.42 5.92
C THR A 255 -7.91 5.44 5.41
N THR A 256 -7.71 4.32 6.10
CA THR A 256 -6.87 3.21 5.67
C THR A 256 -7.23 1.92 6.41
N ILE A 257 -6.97 0.80 5.78
CA ILE A 257 -6.95 -0.52 6.40
C ILE A 257 -5.51 -0.98 6.59
N TYR A 258 -5.21 -1.61 7.73
CA TYR A 258 -4.07 -2.50 7.89
C TYR A 258 -4.59 -3.92 7.97
N SER A 259 -4.15 -4.78 7.09
CA SER A 259 -4.60 -6.17 7.01
C SER A 259 -3.41 -7.09 6.84
N LEU A 260 -3.32 -8.09 7.71
CA LEU A 260 -2.37 -9.19 7.63
C LEU A 260 -3.12 -10.45 7.27
N ILE A 261 -2.78 -11.04 6.13
CA ILE A 261 -3.42 -12.24 5.60
C ILE A 261 -2.41 -13.38 5.45
N GLN A 262 -2.88 -14.60 5.57
CA GLN A 262 -2.08 -15.82 5.44
C GLN A 262 -2.72 -16.77 4.42
N LYS A 263 -1.90 -17.42 3.58
CA LYS A 263 -2.41 -18.41 2.65
C LYS A 263 -3.04 -19.59 3.43
N GLN A 264 -4.24 -19.98 3.03
CA GLN A 264 -4.86 -21.19 3.58
C GLN A 264 -4.17 -22.41 2.99
N LYS A 265 -3.92 -23.42 3.84
CA LYS A 265 -3.51 -24.74 3.35
C LYS A 265 -4.65 -25.32 2.53
N VAL A 266 -4.34 -25.81 1.35
CA VAL A 266 -5.32 -26.58 0.57
C VAL A 266 -5.53 -27.89 1.34
N THR A 267 -6.62 -28.01 2.06
CA THR A 267 -7.09 -29.31 2.56
C THR A 267 -7.61 -30.06 1.33
N ASN A 268 -6.81 -30.97 0.80
CA ASN A 268 -7.33 -31.96 -0.14
C ASN A 268 -8.37 -32.77 0.63
N THR A 269 -9.64 -32.43 0.42
CA THR A 269 -10.79 -33.32 0.77
C THR A 269 -10.99 -34.33 -0.32
#